data_c9a005a41055d07eea0f19867282b410
#
_entry.id   c9a005a41055d07eea0f19867282b410
#
_cell.length_a   1.000
_cell.length_b   1.000
_cell.length_c   1.000
_cell.angle_alpha   90.00
_cell.angle_beta   90.00
_cell.angle_gamma   90.00
#
_symmetry.space_group_name_H-M   'P 1'
#
loop_
_entity.id
_entity.type
_entity.pdbx_description
1 polymer ?
#
loop_
_entity_poly.entity_id
_entity_poly.type
_entity_poly.pdbx_seq_one_letter_code
_entity_poly.pdbx_strand_id
1 'polypeptide(L)'
;MTKSPPPALRSSQSYVRSFFILVLCLTSLGLQAQEILTVEKAIQMALESNFDVRISDNTTKRAEQDVKIADSEFQPSFGITTSDSFNTQVRSGDLLDGAAQPQSNNQVSRAIVSQDLNTGGNISLSTRLNRNFSNSTNSTINPRYVASTTLSLRQPLLSGYGPDVAKARRRLARLSLDQANLDFQATVLQVVNTVESSYHFLAFAQEQLNVRQAALDLANALFSENRTKMDTGIATSLDVLQAEVGVANATDRLLRAEKELEDAKDRLITVIGDESLRERTLIVEAPDVEDPIEPNVETTFNRVIENAPRYLTLLNQRYQREIELRRAKRNRLPSLNLNGDYSLTGLEGSLESAFDDVTEADSYNWQWSLSLDVPWGLNEKRANFIKAQIQLDTEDARAVREKQRLIRDTRIAVRDVITAIERIGIRELATKLSIEEFEMEKAKFDAGLSTGRQVLEAQQRMDESRVDELQAKIDLLDAYSELRELNGASLERYGIEFE
;
A
#
# COMPACT_ATOMS: atom_id res chain seq x y z
N MET A 1 -28.10 51.69 38.59
CA MET A 1 -27.78 50.76 39.69
C MET A 1 -27.40 49.40 39.08
N THR A 2 -26.16 49.18 39.12
CA THR A 2 -25.41 48.09 38.52
C THR A 2 -25.44 46.84 39.40
N LYS A 3 -25.58 45.65 38.84
CA LYS A 3 -25.21 44.39 39.45
C LYS A 3 -24.39 43.56 38.47
N SER A 4 -23.12 43.43 38.74
CA SER A 4 -22.15 42.51 38.13
C SER A 4 -22.34 41.08 38.61
N PRO A 5 -22.07 40.06 37.80
CA PRO A 5 -22.05 38.66 38.21
C PRO A 5 -20.73 38.26 38.90
N PRO A 6 -20.73 37.19 39.74
CA PRO A 6 -19.59 36.79 40.57
C PRO A 6 -18.55 35.99 39.79
N PRO A 7 -17.29 35.90 40.30
CA PRO A 7 -16.20 35.25 39.64
C PRO A 7 -16.20 33.71 39.81
N ALA A 8 -15.84 33.00 38.76
CA ALA A 8 -15.71 31.57 38.72
C ALA A 8 -14.45 31.09 39.53
N LEU A 9 -14.66 30.10 40.37
CA LEU A 9 -13.65 29.38 41.13
C LEU A 9 -12.69 28.63 40.17
N ARG A 10 -11.41 29.04 40.16
CA ARG A 10 -10.30 28.27 39.59
C ARG A 10 -9.92 27.18 40.58
N SER A 11 -10.05 25.92 40.17
CA SER A 11 -9.58 24.74 40.89
C SER A 11 -8.04 24.65 40.85
N SER A 12 -7.44 24.60 42.04
CA SER A 12 -6.04 24.37 42.33
C SER A 12 -5.65 22.90 42.11
N GLN A 13 -5.20 22.53 40.90
CA GLN A 13 -4.60 21.22 40.61
C GLN A 13 -3.35 21.32 39.72
N SER A 14 -2.44 22.22 39.99
CA SER A 14 -1.20 22.33 39.20
C SER A 14 0.11 22.33 39.96
N TYR A 15 0.14 22.03 41.25
CA TYR A 15 1.39 22.07 42.06
C TYR A 15 1.91 20.72 42.56
N VAL A 16 1.31 19.59 42.27
CA VAL A 16 1.79 18.26 42.72
C VAL A 16 2.51 17.45 41.62
N ARG A 17 2.48 17.91 40.35
CA ARG A 17 3.16 17.21 39.24
C ARG A 17 4.61 17.60 38.96
N SER A 18 5.11 18.69 39.52
CA SER A 18 6.47 19.18 39.22
C SER A 18 7.57 18.68 40.18
N PHE A 19 7.24 17.97 41.25
CA PHE A 19 8.27 17.49 42.23
C PHE A 19 8.63 16.01 42.04
N PHE A 20 7.91 15.26 41.23
CA PHE A 20 8.20 13.84 40.94
C PHE A 20 9.06 13.62 39.68
N ILE A 21 9.30 14.64 38.87
CA ILE A 21 10.11 14.54 37.62
C ILE A 21 11.60 14.78 37.88
N LEU A 22 12.01 15.36 39.02
CA LEU A 22 13.41 15.71 39.27
C LEU A 22 14.23 14.64 40.02
N VAL A 23 13.62 13.55 40.47
CA VAL A 23 14.35 12.44 41.18
C VAL A 23 14.54 11.20 40.27
N LEU A 24 13.91 11.16 39.08
CA LEU A 24 14.04 10.02 38.15
C LEU A 24 15.11 10.23 37.05
N CYS A 25 15.84 11.33 37.06
CA CYS A 25 16.86 11.64 36.05
C CYS A 25 18.32 11.32 36.49
N LEU A 26 18.56 10.60 37.56
CA LEU A 26 19.93 10.36 38.06
C LEU A 26 20.33 8.88 38.19
N THR A 27 19.60 7.94 37.57
CA THR A 27 20.01 6.53 37.52
C THR A 27 19.87 5.88 36.14
N SER A 28 20.03 6.64 35.07
CA SER A 28 20.23 6.08 33.74
C SER A 28 21.68 6.19 33.27
N LEU A 29 22.62 5.76 34.12
CA LEU A 29 23.90 5.24 33.63
C LEU A 29 23.56 3.86 33.01
N GLY A 30 23.47 3.85 31.71
CA GLY A 30 23.02 2.70 30.93
C GLY A 30 23.91 1.48 31.11
N LEU A 31 23.42 0.49 31.83
CA LEU A 31 23.57 -0.85 31.26
C LEU A 31 22.76 -0.83 29.96
N GLN A 32 23.43 -0.69 28.82
CA GLN A 32 22.90 -1.19 27.56
C GLN A 32 22.75 -2.69 27.74
N ALA A 33 21.60 -3.11 28.24
CA ALA A 33 21.21 -4.50 28.12
C ALA A 33 21.28 -4.79 26.63
N GLN A 34 22.20 -5.68 26.24
CA GLN A 34 22.25 -6.24 24.89
C GLN A 34 20.91 -6.95 24.68
N GLU A 35 19.98 -6.24 24.07
CA GLU A 35 18.66 -6.78 23.81
C GLU A 35 18.77 -7.68 22.58
N ILE A 36 18.63 -8.99 22.80
CA ILE A 36 18.59 -9.95 21.70
C ILE A 36 17.37 -9.63 20.84
N LEU A 37 17.59 -9.35 19.57
CA LEU A 37 16.55 -9.11 18.60
C LEU A 37 15.99 -10.46 18.16
N THR A 38 14.71 -10.75 18.46
CA THR A 38 13.99 -11.92 17.91
C THR A 38 13.35 -11.61 16.58
N VAL A 39 13.02 -12.62 15.78
CA VAL A 39 12.38 -12.44 14.48
C VAL A 39 11.00 -11.77 14.61
N GLU A 40 10.23 -12.13 15.64
CA GLU A 40 8.92 -11.54 15.92
C GLU A 40 9.03 -10.05 16.19
N LYS A 41 10.03 -9.65 17.00
CA LYS A 41 10.28 -8.24 17.31
C LYS A 41 10.76 -7.46 16.08
N ALA A 42 11.61 -8.06 15.26
CA ALA A 42 12.06 -7.46 14.00
C ALA A 42 10.89 -7.21 13.04
N ILE A 43 9.96 -8.18 12.93
CA ILE A 43 8.74 -8.05 12.12
C ILE A 43 7.84 -6.96 12.69
N GLN A 44 7.59 -6.94 14.01
CA GLN A 44 6.77 -5.89 14.61
C GLN A 44 7.35 -4.49 14.33
N MET A 45 8.66 -4.31 14.52
CA MET A 45 9.32 -3.03 14.22
C MET A 45 9.20 -2.65 12.74
N ALA A 46 9.31 -3.63 11.83
CA ALA A 46 9.15 -3.39 10.41
C ALA A 46 7.71 -2.99 10.06
N LEU A 47 6.69 -3.61 10.64
CA LEU A 47 5.29 -3.23 10.41
C LEU A 47 4.99 -1.80 10.87
N GLU A 48 5.69 -1.30 11.92
CA GLU A 48 5.52 0.06 12.41
C GLU A 48 6.33 1.11 11.61
N SER A 49 7.54 0.74 11.12
CA SER A 49 8.52 1.70 10.60
C SER A 49 8.78 1.59 9.10
N ASN A 50 8.48 0.43 8.48
CA ASN A 50 8.79 0.19 7.07
C ASN A 50 8.05 1.16 6.15
N PHE A 51 8.78 1.72 5.19
CA PHE A 51 8.25 2.73 4.26
C PHE A 51 7.24 2.16 3.27
N ASP A 52 7.42 0.93 2.80
CA ASP A 52 6.51 0.29 1.83
C ASP A 52 5.15 -0.01 2.48
N VAL A 53 5.14 -0.49 3.73
CA VAL A 53 3.92 -0.68 4.52
C VAL A 53 3.19 0.66 4.69
N ARG A 54 3.90 1.73 5.06
CA ARG A 54 3.32 3.06 5.24
C ARG A 54 2.80 3.67 3.94
N ILE A 55 3.50 3.48 2.82
CA ILE A 55 3.05 3.94 1.50
C ILE A 55 1.78 3.21 1.08
N SER A 56 1.72 1.90 1.29
CA SER A 56 0.57 1.07 0.94
C SER A 56 -0.64 1.39 1.83
N ASP A 57 -0.46 1.59 3.13
CA ASP A 57 -1.50 2.06 4.06
C ASP A 57 -2.07 3.43 3.65
N ASN A 58 -1.20 4.39 3.28
CA ASN A 58 -1.64 5.68 2.77
C ASN A 58 -2.42 5.55 1.44
N THR A 59 -2.11 4.55 0.62
CA THR A 59 -2.86 4.26 -0.61
C THR A 59 -4.26 3.75 -0.29
N THR A 60 -4.39 2.88 0.71
CA THR A 60 -5.69 2.41 1.22
C THR A 60 -6.53 3.56 1.79
N LYS A 61 -5.94 4.41 2.64
CA LYS A 61 -6.61 5.60 3.19
C LYS A 61 -7.07 6.57 2.09
N ARG A 62 -6.31 6.72 1.01
CA ARG A 62 -6.71 7.51 -0.15
C ARG A 62 -7.92 6.89 -0.87
N ALA A 63 -7.91 5.56 -1.08
CA ALA A 63 -9.03 4.85 -1.68
C ALA A 63 -10.32 4.94 -0.84
N GLU A 64 -10.22 5.00 0.49
CA GLU A 64 -11.37 5.30 1.37
C GLU A 64 -11.96 6.68 1.10
N GLN A 65 -11.11 7.71 0.88
CA GLN A 65 -11.61 9.03 0.54
C GLN A 65 -12.25 9.05 -0.86
N ASP A 66 -11.73 8.27 -1.81
CA ASP A 66 -12.34 8.13 -3.14
C ASP A 66 -13.75 7.51 -3.06
N VAL A 67 -13.99 6.57 -2.13
CA VAL A 67 -15.35 6.07 -1.83
C VAL A 67 -16.25 7.17 -1.30
N LYS A 68 -15.78 8.00 -0.35
CA LYS A 68 -16.55 9.13 0.18
C LYS A 68 -16.86 10.16 -0.92
N ILE A 69 -15.91 10.43 -1.82
CA ILE A 69 -16.12 11.30 -2.99
C ILE A 69 -17.20 10.70 -3.92
N ALA A 70 -17.14 9.39 -4.19
CA ALA A 70 -18.14 8.72 -5.02
C ALA A 70 -19.54 8.67 -4.36
N ASP A 71 -19.60 8.58 -3.02
CA ASP A 71 -20.84 8.63 -2.26
C ASP A 71 -21.43 10.05 -2.24
N SER A 72 -20.58 11.09 -2.27
CA SER A 72 -21.02 12.49 -2.26
C SER A 72 -21.74 12.93 -3.54
N GLU A 73 -21.60 12.20 -4.66
CA GLU A 73 -22.33 12.48 -5.90
C GLU A 73 -23.86 12.44 -5.71
N PHE A 74 -24.34 11.67 -4.73
CA PHE A 74 -25.77 11.58 -4.42
C PHE A 74 -26.23 12.52 -3.30
N GLN A 75 -25.34 13.37 -2.81
CA GLN A 75 -25.68 14.40 -1.82
C GLN A 75 -26.19 15.65 -2.51
N PRO A 76 -27.11 16.42 -1.87
CA PRO A 76 -27.51 17.71 -2.41
C PRO A 76 -26.33 18.66 -2.53
N SER A 77 -26.20 19.31 -3.69
CA SER A 77 -25.23 20.38 -3.89
C SER A 77 -25.94 21.74 -3.86
N PHE A 78 -25.31 22.74 -3.27
CA PHE A 78 -25.81 24.11 -3.19
C PHE A 78 -24.82 25.04 -3.90
N GLY A 79 -25.34 25.91 -4.76
CA GLY A 79 -24.55 26.90 -5.47
C GLY A 79 -25.22 28.26 -5.48
N ILE A 80 -24.44 29.32 -5.35
CA ILE A 80 -24.87 30.71 -5.57
C ILE A 80 -23.96 31.33 -6.62
N THR A 81 -24.60 32.02 -7.55
CA THR A 81 -23.90 32.82 -8.56
C THR A 81 -24.50 34.19 -8.65
N THR A 82 -23.67 35.21 -8.72
CA THR A 82 -24.10 36.61 -8.97
C THR A 82 -23.22 37.14 -10.12
N SER A 83 -23.87 37.77 -11.08
CA SER A 83 -23.21 38.45 -12.19
C SER A 83 -23.83 39.82 -12.40
N ASP A 84 -23.01 40.79 -12.73
CA ASP A 84 -23.42 42.14 -13.12
C ASP A 84 -22.82 42.42 -14.49
N SER A 85 -23.66 42.89 -15.42
CA SER A 85 -23.24 43.20 -16.80
C SER A 85 -23.81 44.51 -17.24
N PHE A 86 -22.95 45.38 -17.73
CA PHE A 86 -23.31 46.65 -18.34
C PHE A 86 -23.08 46.55 -19.83
N ASN A 87 -24.09 46.94 -20.62
CA ASN A 87 -24.02 46.88 -22.06
C ASN A 87 -24.41 48.25 -22.63
N THR A 88 -23.62 48.77 -23.54
CA THR A 88 -23.89 49.98 -24.31
C THR A 88 -23.91 49.64 -25.80
N GLN A 89 -24.99 49.96 -26.51
CA GLN A 89 -25.13 49.68 -27.91
C GLN A 89 -24.96 50.95 -28.75
N VAL A 90 -24.15 50.89 -29.80
CA VAL A 90 -24.07 51.97 -30.79
C VAL A 90 -25.12 51.71 -31.87
N ARG A 91 -26.02 52.68 -32.06
CA ARG A 91 -27.06 52.61 -33.12
C ARG A 91 -26.67 53.40 -34.34
N SER A 92 -27.05 52.90 -35.49
CA SER A 92 -26.88 53.54 -36.81
C SER A 92 -28.20 53.96 -37.44
N GLY A 93 -29.32 54.07 -36.66
CA GLY A 93 -30.63 54.41 -37.19
C GLY A 93 -31.53 55.15 -36.20
N ASP A 94 -32.76 55.47 -36.59
CA ASP A 94 -33.70 56.33 -35.89
C ASP A 94 -34.07 55.95 -34.45
N LEU A 95 -34.31 56.95 -33.63
CA LEU A 95 -34.59 56.93 -32.18
C LEU A 95 -35.99 56.33 -31.84
N LEU A 96 -36.23 55.05 -32.04
CA LEU A 96 -37.47 54.37 -31.63
C LEU A 96 -37.60 54.25 -30.07
N ASP A 97 -36.50 54.26 -29.34
CA ASP A 97 -36.49 54.07 -27.88
C ASP A 97 -36.12 55.32 -27.07
N GLY A 98 -36.04 56.50 -27.72
CA GLY A 98 -35.75 57.78 -27.06
C GLY A 98 -34.33 57.95 -26.49
N ALA A 99 -33.46 56.98 -26.59
CA ALA A 99 -32.07 57.06 -26.12
C ALA A 99 -31.07 57.01 -27.29
N ALA A 100 -30.19 58.01 -27.39
CA ALA A 100 -29.18 58.11 -28.44
C ALA A 100 -28.15 56.96 -28.36
N GLN A 101 -27.86 56.49 -27.18
CA GLN A 101 -27.09 55.28 -26.87
C GLN A 101 -27.85 54.43 -25.86
N PRO A 102 -28.48 53.30 -26.29
CA PRO A 102 -29.12 52.42 -25.34
C PRO A 102 -28.08 51.80 -24.40
N GLN A 103 -28.35 51.94 -23.13
CA GLN A 103 -27.57 51.36 -22.03
C GLN A 103 -28.45 50.43 -21.21
N SER A 104 -27.91 49.28 -20.87
CA SER A 104 -28.60 48.35 -19.94
C SER A 104 -27.61 47.84 -18.92
N ASN A 105 -28.04 47.79 -17.70
CA ASN A 105 -27.36 47.07 -16.60
C ASN A 105 -28.22 45.89 -16.21
N ASN A 106 -27.65 44.71 -16.26
CA ASN A 106 -28.34 43.45 -15.95
C ASN A 106 -27.59 42.73 -14.82
N GLN A 107 -28.18 42.70 -13.64
CA GLN A 107 -27.67 41.97 -12.49
C GLN A 107 -28.47 40.71 -12.28
N VAL A 108 -27.79 39.54 -12.34
CA VAL A 108 -28.43 38.24 -12.17
C VAL A 108 -27.83 37.55 -10.95
N SER A 109 -28.68 37.23 -9.96
CA SER A 109 -28.31 36.37 -8.83
C SER A 109 -29.12 35.09 -8.92
N ARG A 110 -28.45 33.96 -8.75
CA ARG A 110 -29.05 32.62 -8.81
C ARG A 110 -28.58 31.79 -7.62
N ALA A 111 -29.51 31.18 -6.93
CA ALA A 111 -29.26 30.11 -5.96
C ALA A 111 -29.82 28.80 -6.53
N ILE A 112 -29.09 27.72 -6.42
CA ILE A 112 -29.51 26.42 -6.90
C ILE A 112 -29.19 25.34 -5.87
N VAL A 113 -30.12 24.41 -5.66
CA VAL A 113 -29.91 23.13 -4.97
C VAL A 113 -30.16 22.03 -5.97
N SER A 114 -29.22 21.10 -6.13
CA SER A 114 -29.38 20.01 -7.07
C SER A 114 -28.94 18.68 -6.45
N GLN A 115 -29.60 17.58 -6.85
CA GLN A 115 -29.30 16.25 -6.35
C GLN A 115 -29.44 15.21 -7.48
N ASP A 116 -28.42 14.36 -7.60
CA ASP A 116 -28.45 13.22 -8.49
C ASP A 116 -29.22 12.04 -7.88
N LEU A 117 -30.02 11.39 -8.69
CA LEU A 117 -30.91 10.29 -8.28
C LEU A 117 -30.27 8.92 -8.60
N ASN A 118 -30.58 7.93 -7.78
CA ASN A 118 -30.16 6.55 -7.98
C ASN A 118 -30.64 5.92 -9.29
N THR A 119 -31.57 6.55 -9.99
CA THR A 119 -32.10 6.17 -11.30
C THR A 119 -31.27 6.72 -12.46
N GLY A 120 -30.28 7.58 -12.18
CA GLY A 120 -29.51 8.32 -13.16
C GLY A 120 -30.12 9.65 -13.57
N GLY A 121 -31.25 10.04 -12.94
CA GLY A 121 -31.85 11.36 -13.09
C GLY A 121 -31.21 12.41 -12.18
N ASN A 122 -31.63 13.67 -12.39
CA ASN A 122 -31.25 14.81 -11.57
C ASN A 122 -32.49 15.63 -11.25
N ILE A 123 -32.63 16.07 -10.00
CA ILE A 123 -33.64 17.02 -9.56
C ILE A 123 -32.92 18.29 -9.08
N SER A 124 -33.43 19.45 -9.48
CA SER A 124 -32.88 20.73 -9.03
C SER A 124 -33.98 21.76 -8.76
N LEU A 125 -33.79 22.53 -7.69
CA LEU A 125 -34.56 23.69 -7.36
C LEU A 125 -33.65 24.93 -7.50
N SER A 126 -34.03 25.86 -8.37
CA SER A 126 -33.25 27.09 -8.57
C SER A 126 -34.13 28.31 -8.42
N THR A 127 -33.66 29.28 -7.65
CA THR A 127 -34.25 30.62 -7.55
C THR A 127 -33.31 31.60 -8.23
N ARG A 128 -33.87 32.38 -9.15
CA ARG A 128 -33.15 33.40 -9.92
C ARG A 128 -33.80 34.76 -9.70
N LEU A 129 -33.01 35.75 -9.42
CA LEU A 129 -33.34 37.14 -9.42
C LEU A 129 -32.60 37.85 -10.54
N ASN A 130 -33.34 38.56 -11.38
CA ASN A 130 -32.79 39.39 -12.44
C ASN A 130 -33.24 40.83 -12.21
N ARG A 131 -32.29 41.74 -11.95
CA ARG A 131 -32.50 43.20 -11.91
C ARG A 131 -32.01 43.77 -13.24
N ASN A 132 -32.92 44.32 -14.00
CA ASN A 132 -32.61 44.97 -15.27
C ASN A 132 -32.92 46.49 -15.18
N PHE A 133 -31.90 47.28 -15.43
CA PHE A 133 -32.01 48.74 -15.59
C PHE A 133 -31.72 49.11 -17.06
N SER A 134 -32.54 49.98 -17.65
CA SER A 134 -32.36 50.48 -19.02
C SER A 134 -32.59 51.99 -19.06
N ASN A 135 -31.84 52.72 -19.86
CA ASN A 135 -32.09 54.11 -20.13
C ASN A 135 -33.14 54.35 -21.24
N SER A 136 -33.85 53.30 -21.69
CA SER A 136 -34.95 53.40 -22.64
C SER A 136 -36.16 54.07 -22.00
N THR A 137 -36.72 55.07 -22.71
CA THR A 137 -37.95 55.80 -22.28
C THR A 137 -39.22 54.93 -22.43
N ASN A 138 -39.18 53.83 -23.16
CA ASN A 138 -40.31 52.93 -23.34
C ASN A 138 -40.41 51.86 -22.23
N SER A 139 -39.51 51.89 -21.26
CA SER A 139 -39.56 50.95 -20.13
C SER A 139 -40.52 51.48 -19.08
N THR A 140 -41.67 50.81 -18.88
CA THR A 140 -42.70 51.20 -17.90
C THR A 140 -42.29 50.91 -16.46
N ILE A 141 -41.47 49.87 -16.23
CA ILE A 141 -40.92 49.52 -14.93
C ILE A 141 -39.39 49.56 -15.04
N ASN A 142 -38.72 50.46 -14.29
CA ASN A 142 -37.30 50.66 -14.36
C ASN A 142 -36.71 51.17 -13.02
N PRO A 143 -35.85 50.45 -12.31
CA PRO A 143 -35.38 49.10 -12.67
C PRO A 143 -36.51 48.06 -12.59
N ARG A 144 -36.40 47.03 -13.43
CA ARG A 144 -37.31 45.88 -13.45
C ARG A 144 -36.65 44.72 -12.69
N TYR A 145 -37.37 44.16 -11.73
CA TYR A 145 -36.99 42.94 -11.02
C TYR A 145 -37.85 41.78 -11.52
N VAL A 146 -37.16 40.69 -11.91
CA VAL A 146 -37.80 39.42 -12.25
C VAL A 146 -37.25 38.37 -11.31
N ALA A 147 -38.10 37.88 -10.44
CA ALA A 147 -37.84 36.74 -9.58
C ALA A 147 -38.43 35.48 -10.20
N SER A 148 -37.70 34.37 -10.21
CA SER A 148 -38.24 33.08 -10.67
C SER A 148 -37.70 31.94 -9.83
N THR A 149 -38.62 31.05 -9.45
CA THR A 149 -38.24 29.78 -8.76
C THR A 149 -38.67 28.62 -9.64
N THR A 150 -37.69 27.79 -10.03
CA THR A 150 -37.91 26.67 -10.97
C THR A 150 -37.48 25.35 -10.34
N LEU A 151 -38.42 24.39 -10.32
CA LEU A 151 -38.17 22.99 -10.03
C LEU A 151 -37.95 22.24 -11.35
N SER A 152 -36.77 21.65 -11.53
CA SER A 152 -36.42 20.91 -12.74
C SER A 152 -36.18 19.44 -12.41
N LEU A 153 -36.68 18.55 -13.22
CA LEU A 153 -36.43 17.11 -13.22
C LEU A 153 -35.89 16.68 -14.56
N ARG A 154 -34.76 16.03 -14.58
CA ARG A 154 -34.20 15.36 -15.75
C ARG A 154 -34.05 13.88 -15.45
N GLN A 155 -34.72 13.00 -16.23
CA GLN A 155 -34.67 11.57 -16.04
C GLN A 155 -34.33 10.86 -17.37
N PRO A 156 -33.16 10.26 -17.50
CA PRO A 156 -32.89 9.35 -18.61
C PRO A 156 -33.80 8.11 -18.48
N LEU A 157 -34.34 7.62 -19.63
CA LEU A 157 -35.25 6.47 -19.67
C LEU A 157 -34.63 5.24 -20.35
N LEU A 158 -33.59 5.41 -21.18
CA LEU A 158 -32.89 4.34 -21.88
C LEU A 158 -31.38 4.35 -21.54
N SER A 159 -30.56 5.03 -22.36
CA SER A 159 -29.14 5.19 -22.09
C SER A 159 -28.97 6.05 -20.82
N GLY A 160 -28.12 5.61 -19.88
CA GLY A 160 -27.95 6.30 -18.62
C GLY A 160 -28.97 5.96 -17.52
N TYR A 161 -30.01 5.18 -17.83
CA TYR A 161 -31.03 4.79 -16.86
C TYR A 161 -30.61 3.61 -15.98
N GLY A 162 -30.96 3.74 -14.71
CA GLY A 162 -30.98 2.66 -13.73
C GLY A 162 -29.71 2.57 -12.87
N PRO A 163 -29.81 1.80 -11.78
CA PRO A 163 -28.76 1.73 -10.75
C PRO A 163 -27.43 1.13 -11.26
N ASP A 164 -27.46 0.35 -12.35
CA ASP A 164 -26.24 -0.21 -12.95
C ASP A 164 -25.36 0.85 -13.60
N VAL A 165 -25.96 1.97 -14.05
CA VAL A 165 -25.22 3.11 -14.61
C VAL A 165 -24.99 4.16 -13.54
N ALA A 166 -26.04 4.59 -12.84
CA ALA A 166 -25.97 5.66 -11.85
C ALA A 166 -25.02 5.32 -10.71
N LYS A 167 -25.08 4.09 -10.18
CA LYS A 167 -24.23 3.66 -9.05
C LYS A 167 -22.92 3.00 -9.50
N ALA A 168 -22.61 2.97 -10.80
CA ALA A 168 -21.39 2.30 -11.28
C ALA A 168 -20.11 2.90 -10.65
N ARG A 169 -19.98 4.23 -10.63
CA ARG A 169 -18.83 4.92 -10.05
C ARG A 169 -18.65 4.59 -8.57
N ARG A 170 -19.74 4.60 -7.80
CA ARG A 170 -19.73 4.22 -6.39
C ARG A 170 -19.30 2.77 -6.16
N ARG A 171 -19.80 1.83 -6.99
CA ARG A 171 -19.42 0.42 -6.91
C ARG A 171 -17.95 0.21 -7.29
N LEU A 172 -17.48 0.89 -8.34
CA LEU A 172 -16.08 0.84 -8.76
C LEU A 172 -15.15 1.42 -7.70
N ALA A 173 -15.52 2.54 -7.04
CA ALA A 173 -14.73 3.10 -5.95
C ALA A 173 -14.60 2.12 -4.78
N ARG A 174 -15.66 1.39 -4.41
CA ARG A 174 -15.60 0.36 -3.37
C ARG A 174 -14.70 -0.80 -3.77
N LEU A 175 -14.82 -1.31 -4.99
CA LEU A 175 -13.92 -2.35 -5.49
C LEU A 175 -12.47 -1.86 -5.59
N SER A 176 -12.24 -0.56 -5.83
CA SER A 176 -10.89 0.01 -5.78
C SER A 176 -10.35 0.09 -4.35
N LEU A 177 -11.20 0.30 -3.35
CA LEU A 177 -10.83 0.18 -1.93
C LEU A 177 -10.49 -1.27 -1.57
N ASP A 178 -11.36 -2.24 -1.97
CA ASP A 178 -11.08 -3.66 -1.75
C ASP A 178 -9.75 -4.07 -2.42
N GLN A 179 -9.45 -3.52 -3.62
CA GLN A 179 -8.17 -3.70 -4.30
C GLN A 179 -7.00 -3.15 -3.47
N ALA A 180 -7.12 -1.93 -2.93
CA ALA A 180 -6.07 -1.31 -2.12
C ALA A 180 -5.81 -2.10 -0.83
N ASN A 181 -6.84 -2.67 -0.21
CA ASN A 181 -6.72 -3.56 0.94
C ASN A 181 -5.96 -4.84 0.60
N LEU A 182 -6.27 -5.48 -0.55
CA LEU A 182 -5.56 -6.68 -1.01
C LEU A 182 -4.09 -6.37 -1.36
N ASP A 183 -3.82 -5.22 -1.96
CA ASP A 183 -2.45 -4.77 -2.28
C ASP A 183 -1.67 -4.44 -0.99
N PHE A 184 -2.33 -3.90 0.03
CA PHE A 184 -1.75 -3.70 1.36
C PHE A 184 -1.39 -5.03 2.02
N GLN A 185 -2.29 -6.02 2.01
CA GLN A 185 -2.02 -7.36 2.51
C GLN A 185 -0.83 -8.02 1.79
N ALA A 186 -0.76 -7.88 0.46
CA ALA A 186 0.37 -8.38 -0.32
C ALA A 186 1.69 -7.71 0.08
N THR A 187 1.68 -6.40 0.31
CA THR A 187 2.86 -5.64 0.76
C THR A 187 3.31 -6.10 2.15
N VAL A 188 2.38 -6.27 3.09
CA VAL A 188 2.69 -6.77 4.45
C VAL A 188 3.31 -8.16 4.38
N LEU A 189 2.72 -9.09 3.62
CA LEU A 189 3.27 -10.45 3.43
C LEU A 189 4.69 -10.41 2.87
N GLN A 190 4.93 -9.58 1.86
CA GLN A 190 6.25 -9.42 1.25
C GLN A 190 7.27 -8.84 2.24
N VAL A 191 6.88 -7.82 3.02
CA VAL A 191 7.77 -7.22 4.04
C VAL A 191 8.09 -8.23 5.12
N VAL A 192 7.11 -8.97 5.63
CA VAL A 192 7.33 -10.04 6.63
C VAL A 192 8.34 -11.06 6.11
N ASN A 193 8.16 -11.59 4.90
CA ASN A 193 9.09 -12.54 4.29
C ASN A 193 10.50 -11.96 4.10
N THR A 194 10.59 -10.69 3.66
CA THR A 194 11.89 -10.02 3.49
C THR A 194 12.61 -9.79 4.82
N VAL A 195 11.86 -9.48 5.90
CA VAL A 195 12.42 -9.36 7.25
C VAL A 195 12.89 -10.72 7.76
N GLU A 196 12.08 -11.78 7.63
CA GLU A 196 12.48 -13.16 8.01
C GLU A 196 13.79 -13.55 7.30
N SER A 197 13.84 -13.44 5.97
CA SER A 197 15.03 -13.79 5.19
C SER A 197 16.25 -12.93 5.56
N SER A 198 16.08 -11.62 5.77
CA SER A 198 17.17 -10.74 6.19
C SER A 198 17.66 -11.06 7.61
N TYR A 199 16.75 -11.45 8.49
CA TYR A 199 17.08 -11.89 9.85
C TYR A 199 17.85 -13.22 9.84
N HIS A 200 17.37 -14.19 9.08
CA HIS A 200 18.06 -15.49 8.91
C HIS A 200 19.45 -15.30 8.33
N PHE A 201 19.60 -14.41 7.35
CA PHE A 201 20.91 -14.11 6.75
C PHE A 201 21.84 -13.43 7.76
N LEU A 202 21.34 -12.54 8.63
CA LEU A 202 22.14 -11.93 9.71
C LEU A 202 22.58 -12.99 10.74
N ALA A 203 21.69 -13.90 11.14
CA ALA A 203 22.03 -14.99 12.04
C ALA A 203 23.09 -15.92 11.45
N PHE A 204 22.98 -16.22 10.16
CA PHE A 204 24.00 -16.97 9.42
C PHE A 204 25.34 -16.26 9.40
N ALA A 205 25.38 -14.96 9.05
CA ALA A 205 26.63 -14.20 8.98
C ALA A 205 27.32 -14.10 10.35
N GLN A 206 26.53 -13.99 11.43
CA GLN A 206 27.04 -13.99 12.80
C GLN A 206 27.68 -15.31 13.18
N GLU A 207 27.06 -16.44 12.84
CA GLU A 207 27.62 -17.77 13.12
C GLU A 207 28.80 -18.10 12.21
N GLN A 208 28.74 -17.68 10.94
CA GLN A 208 29.88 -17.80 10.03
C GLN A 208 31.12 -17.04 10.55
N LEU A 209 30.94 -15.85 11.12
CA LEU A 209 32.02 -15.10 11.75
C LEU A 209 32.67 -15.90 12.90
N ASN A 210 31.85 -16.52 13.76
CA ASN A 210 32.32 -17.38 14.85
C ASN A 210 33.18 -18.55 14.32
N VAL A 211 32.72 -19.23 13.26
CA VAL A 211 33.46 -20.33 12.60
C VAL A 211 34.78 -19.81 12.04
N ARG A 212 34.81 -18.64 11.37
CA ARG A 212 36.04 -18.08 10.78
C ARG A 212 37.04 -17.60 11.84
N GLN A 213 36.55 -17.07 12.97
CA GLN A 213 37.41 -16.71 14.10
C GLN A 213 38.09 -17.96 14.72
N ALA A 214 37.29 -19.01 14.95
CA ALA A 214 37.84 -20.28 15.46
C ALA A 214 38.88 -20.89 14.49
N ALA A 215 38.65 -20.78 13.16
CA ALA A 215 39.60 -21.23 12.14
C ALA A 215 40.91 -20.45 12.17
N LEU A 216 40.86 -19.12 12.39
CA LEU A 216 42.06 -18.31 12.51
C LEU A 216 42.84 -18.66 13.79
N ASP A 217 42.14 -18.86 14.92
CA ASP A 217 42.78 -19.21 16.19
C ASP A 217 43.53 -20.55 16.07
N LEU A 218 42.95 -21.55 15.38
CA LEU A 218 43.55 -22.83 15.13
C LEU A 218 44.76 -22.71 14.15
N ALA A 219 44.63 -21.90 13.10
CA ALA A 219 45.77 -21.67 12.17
C ALA A 219 46.96 -20.99 12.90
N ASN A 220 46.72 -20.05 13.80
CA ASN A 220 47.75 -19.43 14.64
C ASN A 220 48.41 -20.43 15.59
N ALA A 221 47.59 -21.35 16.18
CA ALA A 221 48.14 -22.40 17.05
C ALA A 221 49.05 -23.34 16.27
N LEU A 222 48.64 -23.80 15.08
CA LEU A 222 49.48 -24.65 14.19
C LEU A 222 50.75 -23.92 13.73
N PHE A 223 50.68 -22.64 13.41
CA PHE A 223 51.86 -21.84 13.06
C PHE A 223 52.87 -21.78 14.23
N SER A 224 52.38 -21.49 15.42
CA SER A 224 53.20 -21.44 16.65
C SER A 224 53.86 -22.79 16.97
N GLU A 225 53.11 -23.89 16.81
CA GLU A 225 53.58 -25.26 17.00
C GLU A 225 54.67 -25.62 15.98
N ASN A 226 54.45 -25.38 14.68
CA ASN A 226 55.43 -25.63 13.64
C ASN A 226 56.71 -24.83 13.83
N ARG A 227 56.62 -23.58 14.30
CA ARG A 227 57.77 -22.75 14.65
C ARG A 227 58.59 -23.37 15.80
N THR A 228 57.89 -23.82 16.86
CA THR A 228 58.55 -24.49 18.00
C THR A 228 59.19 -25.82 17.56
N LYS A 229 58.54 -26.60 16.70
CA LYS A 229 59.11 -27.84 16.15
C LYS A 229 60.34 -27.57 15.24
N MET A 230 60.34 -26.47 14.49
CA MET A 230 61.52 -26.03 13.71
C MET A 230 62.68 -25.67 14.60
N ASP A 231 62.47 -24.92 15.69
CA ASP A 231 63.52 -24.51 16.64
C ASP A 231 64.15 -25.72 17.34
N THR A 232 63.42 -26.82 17.47
CA THR A 232 63.90 -28.11 17.99
C THR A 232 64.44 -29.05 16.89
N GLY A 233 64.43 -28.63 15.63
CA GLY A 233 64.95 -29.41 14.47
C GLY A 233 64.01 -30.51 13.98
N ILE A 234 62.75 -30.57 14.43
CA ILE A 234 61.75 -31.57 14.05
C ILE A 234 61.00 -31.17 12.79
N ALA A 235 60.72 -29.87 12.56
CA ALA A 235 60.05 -29.33 11.40
C ALA A 235 61.00 -28.56 10.46
N THR A 236 60.62 -28.41 9.21
CA THR A 236 61.42 -27.66 8.21
C THR A 236 60.95 -26.20 8.11
N SER A 237 61.75 -25.33 7.49
CA SER A 237 61.36 -23.97 7.18
C SER A 237 60.16 -23.90 6.22
N LEU A 238 59.97 -24.95 5.38
CA LEU A 238 58.83 -25.07 4.51
C LEU A 238 57.52 -25.30 5.29
N ASP A 239 57.57 -26.11 6.36
CA ASP A 239 56.39 -26.39 7.19
C ASP A 239 55.90 -25.09 7.90
N VAL A 240 56.86 -24.28 8.36
CA VAL A 240 56.55 -22.96 8.98
C VAL A 240 55.95 -22.00 7.94
N LEU A 241 56.54 -21.94 6.73
CA LEU A 241 56.02 -21.09 5.66
C LEU A 241 54.57 -21.51 5.24
N GLN A 242 54.31 -22.83 5.15
CA GLN A 242 52.98 -23.36 4.84
C GLN A 242 51.96 -22.97 5.94
N ALA A 243 52.33 -23.05 7.20
CA ALA A 243 51.49 -22.64 8.30
C ALA A 243 51.21 -21.12 8.27
N GLU A 244 52.24 -20.29 7.95
CA GLU A 244 52.08 -18.85 7.77
C GLU A 244 51.11 -18.48 6.64
N VAL A 245 51.16 -19.18 5.50
CA VAL A 245 50.16 -19.05 4.42
C VAL A 245 48.78 -19.44 4.92
N GLY A 246 48.67 -20.46 5.77
CA GLY A 246 47.41 -20.86 6.41
C GLY A 246 46.81 -19.74 7.24
N VAL A 247 47.62 -19.08 8.06
CA VAL A 247 47.19 -17.91 8.86
C VAL A 247 46.74 -16.76 7.96
N ALA A 248 47.51 -16.43 6.91
CA ALA A 248 47.12 -15.36 5.97
C ALA A 248 45.78 -15.66 5.28
N ASN A 249 45.54 -16.90 4.84
CA ASN A 249 44.27 -17.30 4.25
C ASN A 249 43.11 -17.27 5.25
N ALA A 250 43.34 -17.68 6.50
CA ALA A 250 42.29 -17.62 7.55
C ALA A 250 41.96 -16.17 7.90
N THR A 251 42.96 -15.27 7.95
CA THR A 251 42.74 -13.84 8.16
C THR A 251 41.89 -13.21 7.03
N ASP A 252 42.18 -13.51 5.76
CA ASP A 252 41.40 -13.01 4.63
C ASP A 252 39.93 -13.48 4.69
N ARG A 253 39.70 -14.76 5.08
CA ARG A 253 38.33 -15.28 5.26
C ARG A 253 37.61 -14.61 6.43
N LEU A 254 38.30 -14.32 7.53
CA LEU A 254 37.72 -13.58 8.66
C LEU A 254 37.30 -12.17 8.25
N LEU A 255 38.17 -11.42 7.58
CA LEU A 255 37.86 -10.07 7.10
C LEU A 255 36.65 -10.05 6.16
N ARG A 256 36.47 -11.07 5.32
CA ARG A 256 35.28 -11.22 4.49
C ARG A 256 34.03 -11.48 5.31
N ALA A 257 34.11 -12.34 6.32
CA ALA A 257 32.97 -12.63 7.20
C ALA A 257 32.57 -11.42 8.05
N GLU A 258 33.52 -10.61 8.51
CA GLU A 258 33.27 -9.33 9.19
C GLU A 258 32.48 -8.38 8.28
N LYS A 259 32.90 -8.25 7.02
CA LYS A 259 32.20 -7.44 6.02
C LYS A 259 30.78 -7.97 5.75
N GLU A 260 30.62 -9.29 5.57
CA GLU A 260 29.32 -9.91 5.34
C GLU A 260 28.35 -9.70 6.50
N LEU A 261 28.85 -9.71 7.76
CA LEU A 261 28.06 -9.41 8.94
C LEU A 261 27.55 -7.96 8.92
N GLU A 262 28.41 -6.99 8.61
CA GLU A 262 28.00 -5.58 8.54
C GLU A 262 27.01 -5.33 7.38
N ASP A 263 27.24 -5.95 6.20
CA ASP A 263 26.31 -5.89 5.06
C ASP A 263 24.94 -6.52 5.41
N ALA A 264 24.92 -7.59 6.21
CA ALA A 264 23.70 -8.23 6.68
C ALA A 264 22.92 -7.37 7.68
N LYS A 265 23.63 -6.72 8.61
CA LYS A 265 23.03 -5.75 9.54
C LYS A 265 22.39 -4.58 8.79
N ASP A 266 23.13 -3.97 7.87
CA ASP A 266 22.62 -2.85 7.07
C ASP A 266 21.38 -3.25 6.25
N ARG A 267 21.35 -4.47 5.71
CA ARG A 267 20.18 -5.00 5.00
C ARG A 267 18.96 -5.11 5.92
N LEU A 268 19.10 -5.73 7.09
CA LEU A 268 18.00 -5.89 8.04
C LEU A 268 17.48 -4.52 8.51
N ILE A 269 18.37 -3.58 8.89
CA ILE A 269 18.00 -2.23 9.31
C ILE A 269 17.22 -1.49 8.20
N THR A 270 17.68 -1.62 6.95
CA THR A 270 17.02 -0.99 5.80
C THR A 270 15.61 -1.54 5.59
N VAL A 271 15.42 -2.85 5.74
CA VAL A 271 14.09 -3.48 5.60
C VAL A 271 13.18 -3.13 6.76
N ILE A 272 13.68 -3.05 7.98
CA ILE A 272 12.91 -2.59 9.15
C ILE A 272 12.50 -1.12 8.98
N GLY A 273 13.40 -0.28 8.44
CA GLY A 273 13.15 1.15 8.23
C GLY A 273 13.38 2.01 9.47
N ASP A 274 14.06 1.49 10.50
CA ASP A 274 14.42 2.23 11.73
C ASP A 274 15.93 2.49 11.78
N GLU A 275 16.34 3.71 11.41
CA GLU A 275 17.75 4.16 11.45
C GLU A 275 18.36 4.14 12.84
N SER A 276 17.58 4.17 13.92
CA SER A 276 18.09 4.17 15.29
C SER A 276 18.81 2.86 15.66
N LEU A 277 18.53 1.79 14.92
CA LEU A 277 19.17 0.48 15.09
C LEU A 277 20.64 0.46 14.67
N ARG A 278 21.10 1.42 13.85
CA ARG A 278 22.52 1.50 13.43
C ARG A 278 23.47 1.81 14.58
N GLU A 279 22.99 2.51 15.59
CA GLU A 279 23.79 2.88 16.77
C GLU A 279 23.82 1.76 17.83
N ARG A 280 23.05 0.68 17.62
CA ARG A 280 22.94 -0.44 18.56
C ARG A 280 23.72 -1.65 18.09
N THR A 281 24.30 -2.39 19.05
CA THR A 281 24.87 -3.70 18.76
C THR A 281 23.72 -4.69 18.59
N LEU A 282 23.41 -5.06 17.34
CA LEU A 282 22.38 -6.05 17.03
C LEU A 282 22.96 -7.45 17.23
N ILE A 283 22.43 -8.18 18.19
CA ILE A 283 22.66 -9.60 18.38
C ILE A 283 21.36 -10.30 18.05
N VAL A 284 21.41 -11.24 17.11
CA VAL A 284 20.27 -12.06 16.75
C VAL A 284 20.46 -13.48 17.27
N GLU A 285 19.39 -14.12 17.66
CA GLU A 285 19.38 -15.53 18.03
C GLU A 285 19.25 -16.35 16.77
N ALA A 286 20.10 -17.38 16.60
CA ALA A 286 19.94 -18.30 15.49
C ALA A 286 18.60 -19.02 15.65
N PRO A 287 17.71 -18.93 14.66
CA PRO A 287 16.40 -19.56 14.76
C PRO A 287 16.58 -21.09 14.84
N ASP A 288 15.88 -21.69 15.79
CA ASP A 288 15.89 -23.15 15.92
C ASP A 288 15.08 -23.76 14.78
N VAL A 289 15.63 -24.83 14.20
CA VAL A 289 14.93 -25.59 13.19
C VAL A 289 14.09 -26.63 13.92
N GLU A 290 12.78 -26.30 14.17
CA GLU A 290 11.81 -27.26 14.69
C GLU A 290 11.76 -28.51 13.78
N ASP A 291 11.27 -29.64 14.32
CA ASP A 291 11.10 -30.88 13.54
C ASP A 291 10.39 -30.58 12.21
N PRO A 292 11.06 -30.80 11.08
CA PRO A 292 10.56 -30.36 9.78
C PRO A 292 9.30 -31.11 9.38
N ILE A 293 8.22 -30.37 9.08
CA ILE A 293 6.95 -30.92 8.61
C ILE A 293 6.90 -30.84 7.09
N GLU A 294 6.78 -31.99 6.43
CA GLU A 294 6.62 -32.05 4.99
C GLU A 294 5.26 -31.47 4.55
N PRO A 295 5.23 -30.41 3.72
CA PRO A 295 3.99 -29.84 3.24
C PRO A 295 3.35 -30.70 2.14
N ASN A 296 2.00 -30.81 2.17
CA ASN A 296 1.24 -31.46 1.11
C ASN A 296 0.83 -30.47 0.02
N VAL A 297 1.12 -30.79 -1.25
CA VAL A 297 0.85 -29.92 -2.40
C VAL A 297 -0.63 -29.53 -2.52
N GLU A 298 -1.55 -30.49 -2.32
CA GLU A 298 -2.99 -30.26 -2.55
C GLU A 298 -3.59 -29.35 -1.47
N THR A 299 -3.29 -29.62 -0.20
CA THR A 299 -3.76 -28.79 0.92
C THR A 299 -3.17 -27.40 0.87
N THR A 300 -1.88 -27.28 0.53
CA THR A 300 -1.21 -25.97 0.36
C THR A 300 -1.81 -25.19 -0.80
N PHE A 301 -2.07 -25.84 -1.94
CA PHE A 301 -2.65 -25.17 -3.10
C PHE A 301 -4.07 -24.63 -2.82
N ASN A 302 -4.89 -25.39 -2.10
CA ASN A 302 -6.22 -24.93 -1.71
C ASN A 302 -6.15 -23.66 -0.85
N ARG A 303 -5.24 -23.62 0.14
CA ARG A 303 -4.99 -22.41 0.94
C ARG A 303 -4.48 -21.25 0.10
N VAL A 304 -3.57 -21.50 -0.83
CA VAL A 304 -3.03 -20.45 -1.74
C VAL A 304 -4.13 -19.83 -2.58
N ILE A 305 -5.05 -20.62 -3.15
CA ILE A 305 -6.17 -20.10 -3.95
C ILE A 305 -7.12 -19.24 -3.11
N GLU A 306 -7.34 -19.61 -1.85
CA GLU A 306 -8.24 -18.87 -0.95
C GLU A 306 -7.63 -17.56 -0.46
N ASN A 307 -6.31 -17.54 -0.19
CA ASN A 307 -5.67 -16.47 0.55
C ASN A 307 -4.68 -15.63 -0.29
N ALA A 308 -4.30 -16.05 -1.52
CA ALA A 308 -3.32 -15.32 -2.30
C ALA A 308 -3.84 -13.95 -2.75
N PRO A 309 -3.32 -12.81 -2.23
CA PRO A 309 -3.83 -11.48 -2.57
C PRO A 309 -3.78 -11.20 -4.07
N ARG A 310 -2.72 -11.66 -4.76
CA ARG A 310 -2.56 -11.50 -6.23
C ARG A 310 -3.72 -12.11 -7.03
N TYR A 311 -4.23 -13.26 -6.61
CA TYR A 311 -5.36 -13.91 -7.28
C TYR A 311 -6.67 -13.20 -6.96
N LEU A 312 -6.88 -12.84 -5.70
CA LEU A 312 -8.05 -12.08 -5.25
C LEU A 312 -8.12 -10.71 -5.94
N THR A 313 -6.98 -10.03 -6.12
CA THR A 313 -6.85 -8.80 -6.90
C THR A 313 -7.36 -8.97 -8.33
N LEU A 314 -6.98 -10.04 -9.03
CA LEU A 314 -7.47 -10.31 -10.39
C LEU A 314 -8.98 -10.61 -10.43
N LEU A 315 -9.51 -11.32 -9.44
CA LEU A 315 -10.95 -11.53 -9.32
C LEU A 315 -11.68 -10.20 -9.09
N ASN A 316 -11.15 -9.32 -8.27
CA ASN A 316 -11.69 -7.98 -8.05
C ASN A 316 -11.67 -7.16 -9.35
N GLN A 317 -10.56 -7.13 -10.08
CA GLN A 317 -10.46 -6.46 -11.39
C GLN A 317 -11.48 -7.03 -12.40
N ARG A 318 -11.68 -8.34 -12.42
CA ARG A 318 -12.72 -8.97 -13.22
C ARG A 318 -14.12 -8.45 -12.87
N TYR A 319 -14.45 -8.32 -11.58
CA TYR A 319 -15.72 -7.72 -11.14
C TYR A 319 -15.86 -6.26 -11.57
N GLN A 320 -14.79 -5.48 -11.53
CA GLN A 320 -14.80 -4.10 -12.05
C GLN A 320 -15.15 -4.08 -13.56
N ARG A 321 -14.52 -4.95 -14.38
CA ARG A 321 -14.83 -5.07 -15.81
C ARG A 321 -16.26 -5.54 -16.08
N GLU A 322 -16.81 -6.38 -15.23
CA GLU A 322 -18.21 -6.80 -15.33
C GLU A 322 -19.18 -5.64 -15.08
N ILE A 323 -18.89 -4.76 -14.14
CA ILE A 323 -19.66 -3.53 -13.92
C ILE A 323 -19.56 -2.61 -15.14
N GLU A 324 -18.35 -2.42 -15.68
CA GLU A 324 -18.12 -1.60 -16.88
C GLU A 324 -18.87 -2.17 -18.09
N LEU A 325 -18.88 -3.48 -18.27
CA LEU A 325 -19.63 -4.15 -19.33
C LEU A 325 -21.16 -3.93 -19.18
N ARG A 326 -21.69 -4.08 -17.96
CA ARG A 326 -23.11 -3.79 -17.68
C ARG A 326 -23.47 -2.34 -17.98
N ARG A 327 -22.60 -1.39 -17.59
CA ARG A 327 -22.74 0.03 -17.92
C ARG A 327 -22.71 0.27 -19.44
N ALA A 328 -21.72 -0.29 -20.15
CA ALA A 328 -21.58 -0.18 -21.59
C ALA A 328 -22.81 -0.79 -22.36
N LYS A 329 -23.33 -1.92 -21.86
CA LYS A 329 -24.54 -2.54 -22.39
C LYS A 329 -25.76 -1.61 -22.31
N ARG A 330 -25.93 -0.90 -21.19
CA ARG A 330 -27.03 0.09 -21.03
C ARG A 330 -26.77 1.33 -21.90
N ASN A 331 -25.58 1.82 -21.94
CA ASN A 331 -25.20 3.02 -22.69
C ASN A 331 -25.21 2.78 -24.22
N ARG A 332 -25.29 1.52 -24.67
CA ARG A 332 -25.46 1.17 -26.10
C ARG A 332 -26.82 1.62 -26.65
N LEU A 333 -27.83 1.75 -25.79
CA LEU A 333 -29.15 2.19 -26.19
C LEU A 333 -29.15 3.65 -26.66
N PRO A 334 -30.12 4.10 -27.49
CA PRO A 334 -30.35 5.51 -27.76
C PRO A 334 -30.56 6.32 -26.48
N SER A 335 -30.28 7.60 -26.47
CA SER A 335 -30.58 8.46 -25.33
C SER A 335 -32.06 8.95 -25.46
N LEU A 336 -32.87 8.60 -24.47
CA LEU A 336 -34.22 9.07 -24.29
C LEU A 336 -34.31 9.74 -22.92
N ASN A 337 -34.54 11.04 -22.92
CA ASN A 337 -34.60 11.83 -21.67
C ASN A 337 -35.99 12.43 -21.52
N LEU A 338 -36.56 12.27 -20.34
CA LEU A 338 -37.72 13.02 -19.89
C LEU A 338 -37.22 14.24 -19.10
N ASN A 339 -37.59 15.45 -19.50
CA ASN A 339 -37.35 16.67 -18.79
C ASN A 339 -38.69 17.29 -18.37
N GLY A 340 -38.74 17.79 -17.15
CA GLY A 340 -39.93 18.48 -16.63
C GLY A 340 -39.47 19.67 -15.85
N ASP A 341 -40.05 20.85 -16.14
CA ASP A 341 -39.81 22.11 -15.44
C ASP A 341 -41.11 22.68 -14.94
N TYR A 342 -41.14 23.12 -13.71
CA TYR A 342 -42.21 23.90 -13.13
C TYR A 342 -41.61 25.20 -12.56
N SER A 343 -42.10 26.35 -13.05
CA SER A 343 -41.53 27.65 -12.73
C SER A 343 -42.63 28.62 -12.25
N LEU A 344 -42.36 29.27 -11.15
CA LEU A 344 -43.10 30.43 -10.65
C LEU A 344 -42.31 31.69 -10.97
N THR A 345 -42.98 32.74 -11.44
CA THR A 345 -42.32 33.97 -11.86
C THR A 345 -43.08 35.20 -11.35
N GLY A 346 -42.37 36.15 -10.73
CA GLY A 346 -42.87 37.48 -10.35
C GLY A 346 -42.08 38.57 -11.10
N LEU A 347 -42.76 39.66 -11.46
CA LEU A 347 -42.18 40.78 -12.18
C LEU A 347 -42.72 42.10 -11.61
N GLU A 348 -41.83 42.85 -10.95
CA GLU A 348 -42.20 44.08 -10.27
C GLU A 348 -41.06 45.15 -10.31
N GLY A 349 -41.41 46.37 -9.82
CA GLY A 349 -40.45 47.49 -9.69
C GLY A 349 -39.58 47.43 -8.41
N SER A 350 -39.87 46.51 -7.49
CA SER A 350 -39.10 46.27 -6.27
C SER A 350 -38.74 44.78 -6.12
N LEU A 351 -37.69 44.53 -5.35
CA LEU A 351 -37.25 43.17 -5.04
C LEU A 351 -38.31 42.41 -4.22
N GLU A 352 -38.87 43.05 -3.19
CA GLU A 352 -39.82 42.46 -2.25
C GLU A 352 -41.11 42.03 -2.99
N SER A 353 -41.73 42.95 -3.75
CA SER A 353 -42.93 42.66 -4.51
C SER A 353 -42.73 41.56 -5.57
N ALA A 354 -41.56 41.51 -6.23
CA ALA A 354 -41.27 40.44 -7.19
C ALA A 354 -41.16 39.04 -6.55
N PHE A 355 -40.74 38.95 -5.28
CA PHE A 355 -40.77 37.69 -4.54
C PHE A 355 -42.17 37.38 -3.96
N ASP A 356 -42.94 38.39 -3.58
CA ASP A 356 -44.35 38.20 -3.16
C ASP A 356 -45.17 37.56 -4.29
N ASP A 357 -45.05 38.05 -5.53
CA ASP A 357 -45.69 37.45 -6.71
C ASP A 357 -45.31 35.98 -6.91
N VAL A 358 -44.03 35.63 -6.64
CA VAL A 358 -43.57 34.22 -6.74
C VAL A 358 -44.22 33.37 -5.63
N THR A 359 -44.41 33.90 -4.44
CA THR A 359 -45.05 33.15 -3.32
C THR A 359 -46.55 33.03 -3.46
N GLU A 360 -47.22 34.04 -4.04
CA GLU A 360 -48.63 34.01 -4.35
C GLU A 360 -48.98 33.10 -5.53
N ALA A 361 -47.93 32.70 -6.31
CA ALA A 361 -48.02 31.79 -7.45
C ALA A 361 -48.97 32.26 -8.58
N ASP A 362 -49.15 33.56 -8.71
CA ASP A 362 -50.06 34.14 -9.72
C ASP A 362 -49.60 33.87 -11.15
N SER A 363 -48.30 33.75 -11.37
CA SER A 363 -47.73 33.41 -12.67
C SER A 363 -46.94 32.14 -12.60
N TYR A 364 -47.44 31.08 -13.18
CA TYR A 364 -46.75 29.79 -13.27
C TYR A 364 -46.59 29.31 -14.69
N ASN A 365 -45.51 28.58 -14.94
CA ASN A 365 -45.28 27.90 -16.21
C ASN A 365 -44.83 26.49 -15.92
N TRP A 366 -45.34 25.53 -16.68
CA TRP A 366 -44.84 24.16 -16.69
C TRP A 366 -44.50 23.71 -18.12
N GLN A 367 -43.44 22.96 -18.21
CA GLN A 367 -43.00 22.38 -19.45
C GLN A 367 -42.57 20.94 -19.19
N TRP A 368 -42.95 20.03 -20.03
CA TRP A 368 -42.32 18.74 -20.11
C TRP A 368 -41.89 18.47 -21.53
N SER A 369 -40.78 17.73 -21.71
CA SER A 369 -40.28 17.35 -23.01
C SER A 369 -39.69 15.95 -22.96
N LEU A 370 -39.87 15.23 -24.04
CA LEU A 370 -39.26 13.91 -24.28
C LEU A 370 -38.28 14.08 -25.45
N SER A 371 -37.00 13.96 -25.16
CA SER A 371 -35.96 14.09 -26.19
C SER A 371 -35.37 12.73 -26.52
N LEU A 372 -35.46 12.32 -27.77
CA LEU A 372 -34.83 11.10 -28.29
C LEU A 372 -33.67 11.51 -29.20
N ASP A 373 -32.47 11.04 -28.86
CA ASP A 373 -31.26 11.20 -29.66
C ASP A 373 -30.76 9.82 -30.08
N VAL A 374 -30.66 9.60 -31.38
CA VAL A 374 -30.20 8.34 -31.99
C VAL A 374 -29.05 8.64 -32.93
N PRO A 375 -27.80 8.53 -32.51
CA PRO A 375 -26.67 8.69 -33.42
C PRO A 375 -26.75 7.75 -34.59
N TRP A 376 -26.54 8.27 -35.80
CA TRP A 376 -26.63 7.47 -37.03
C TRP A 376 -25.64 6.31 -36.96
N GLY A 377 -26.17 5.07 -37.11
CA GLY A 377 -25.39 3.82 -37.09
C GLY A 377 -24.96 3.30 -35.74
N LEU A 378 -25.05 4.07 -34.64
CA LEU A 378 -24.63 3.70 -33.24
C LEU A 378 -23.21 3.08 -33.15
N ASN A 379 -22.30 3.39 -34.09
CA ASN A 379 -21.00 2.72 -34.22
C ASN A 379 -20.12 2.93 -32.98
N GLU A 380 -20.06 4.13 -32.44
CA GLU A 380 -19.29 4.42 -31.22
C GLU A 380 -19.82 3.62 -30.04
N LYS A 381 -21.13 3.65 -29.82
CA LYS A 381 -21.75 2.95 -28.67
C LYS A 381 -21.60 1.42 -28.78
N ARG A 382 -21.65 0.87 -30.01
CA ARG A 382 -21.34 -0.55 -30.27
C ARG A 382 -19.88 -0.87 -30.02
N ALA A 383 -18.97 -0.04 -30.53
CA ALA A 383 -17.54 -0.25 -30.35
C ALA A 383 -17.17 -0.22 -28.85
N ASN A 384 -17.73 0.72 -28.08
CA ASN A 384 -17.52 0.80 -26.62
C ASN A 384 -18.04 -0.44 -25.88
N PHE A 385 -19.19 -1.00 -26.30
CA PHE A 385 -19.69 -2.26 -25.73
C PHE A 385 -18.76 -3.44 -26.06
N ILE A 386 -18.35 -3.58 -27.33
CA ILE A 386 -17.44 -4.66 -27.78
C ILE A 386 -16.07 -4.51 -27.04
N LYS A 387 -15.57 -3.29 -26.90
CA LYS A 387 -14.34 -3.02 -26.13
C LYS A 387 -14.47 -3.48 -24.69
N ALA A 388 -15.57 -3.19 -24.01
CA ALA A 388 -15.82 -3.63 -22.64
C ALA A 388 -15.91 -5.17 -22.54
N GLN A 389 -16.49 -5.82 -23.55
CA GLN A 389 -16.54 -7.28 -23.62
C GLN A 389 -15.14 -7.89 -23.77
N ILE A 390 -14.32 -7.37 -24.70
CA ILE A 390 -12.93 -7.81 -24.88
C ILE A 390 -12.10 -7.58 -23.61
N GLN A 391 -12.34 -6.49 -22.90
CA GLN A 391 -11.66 -6.22 -21.63
C GLN A 391 -12.01 -7.27 -20.56
N LEU A 392 -13.28 -7.67 -20.45
CA LEU A 392 -13.69 -8.73 -19.52
C LEU A 392 -13.07 -10.09 -19.93
N ASP A 393 -13.12 -10.46 -21.20
CA ASP A 393 -12.50 -11.68 -21.71
C ASP A 393 -10.98 -11.70 -21.44
N THR A 394 -10.34 -10.54 -21.50
CA THR A 394 -8.91 -10.38 -21.18
C THR A 394 -8.65 -10.65 -19.70
N GLU A 395 -9.49 -10.16 -18.79
CA GLU A 395 -9.33 -10.42 -17.35
C GLU A 395 -9.63 -11.88 -17.00
N ASP A 396 -10.60 -12.52 -17.67
CA ASP A 396 -10.86 -13.95 -17.52
C ASP A 396 -9.62 -14.78 -17.92
N ALA A 397 -8.97 -14.44 -19.05
CA ALA A 397 -7.74 -15.10 -19.47
C ALA A 397 -6.57 -14.84 -18.48
N ARG A 398 -6.48 -13.64 -17.91
CA ARG A 398 -5.48 -13.31 -16.87
C ARG A 398 -5.68 -14.14 -15.59
N ALA A 399 -6.93 -14.26 -15.13
CA ALA A 399 -7.25 -15.07 -13.95
C ALA A 399 -6.90 -16.55 -14.14
N VAL A 400 -7.20 -17.12 -15.32
CA VAL A 400 -6.81 -18.52 -15.65
C VAL A 400 -5.29 -18.66 -15.67
N ARG A 401 -4.58 -17.74 -16.30
CA ARG A 401 -3.10 -17.74 -16.34
C ARG A 401 -2.50 -17.67 -14.94
N GLU A 402 -3.02 -16.81 -14.09
CA GLU A 402 -2.51 -16.65 -12.73
C GLU A 402 -2.77 -17.90 -11.88
N LYS A 403 -3.95 -18.51 -12.01
CA LYS A 403 -4.22 -19.80 -11.37
C LYS A 403 -3.20 -20.88 -11.76
N GLN A 404 -2.85 -20.96 -13.05
CA GLN A 404 -1.81 -21.90 -13.51
C GLN A 404 -0.43 -21.57 -12.95
N ARG A 405 -0.12 -20.27 -12.81
CA ARG A 405 1.10 -19.79 -12.20
C ARG A 405 1.15 -20.20 -10.73
N LEU A 406 0.10 -19.95 -9.95
CA LEU A 406 0.02 -20.35 -8.55
C LEU A 406 0.15 -21.86 -8.34
N ILE A 407 -0.41 -22.70 -9.24
CA ILE A 407 -0.21 -24.15 -9.19
C ILE A 407 1.28 -24.50 -9.35
N ARG A 408 1.96 -23.86 -10.31
CA ARG A 408 3.40 -24.07 -10.53
C ARG A 408 4.21 -23.62 -9.32
N ASP A 409 3.96 -22.39 -8.83
CA ASP A 409 4.72 -21.77 -7.75
C ASP A 409 4.53 -22.54 -6.44
N THR A 410 3.30 -22.99 -6.12
CA THR A 410 3.03 -23.89 -4.98
C THR A 410 3.82 -25.19 -5.08
N ARG A 411 3.88 -25.81 -6.28
CA ARG A 411 4.66 -27.04 -6.48
C ARG A 411 6.16 -26.83 -6.35
N ILE A 412 6.66 -25.66 -6.75
CA ILE A 412 8.07 -25.29 -6.57
C ILE A 412 8.34 -25.12 -5.09
N ALA A 413 7.61 -24.27 -4.38
CA ALA A 413 7.81 -23.99 -2.97
C ALA A 413 7.74 -25.27 -2.10
N VAL A 414 6.77 -26.16 -2.36
CA VAL A 414 6.69 -27.45 -1.66
C VAL A 414 7.92 -28.34 -1.92
N ARG A 415 8.40 -28.39 -3.15
CA ARG A 415 9.62 -29.17 -3.48
C ARG A 415 10.87 -28.56 -2.84
N ASP A 416 10.95 -27.24 -2.80
CA ASP A 416 12.08 -26.54 -2.19
C ASP A 416 12.17 -26.87 -0.70
N VAL A 417 11.03 -26.87 0.03
CA VAL A 417 10.97 -27.31 1.43
C VAL A 417 11.41 -28.79 1.57
N ILE A 418 10.86 -29.71 0.78
CA ILE A 418 11.21 -31.12 0.85
C ILE A 418 12.71 -31.34 0.58
N THR A 419 13.22 -30.70 -0.47
CA THR A 419 14.65 -30.78 -0.83
C THR A 419 15.54 -30.18 0.26
N ALA A 420 15.13 -29.08 0.88
CA ALA A 420 15.88 -28.45 1.98
C ALA A 420 15.92 -29.36 3.21
N ILE A 421 14.82 -30.03 3.55
CA ILE A 421 14.78 -31.04 4.63
C ILE A 421 15.80 -32.17 4.38
N GLU A 422 15.79 -32.74 3.18
CA GLU A 422 16.72 -33.81 2.82
C GLU A 422 18.20 -33.33 2.85
N ARG A 423 18.46 -32.10 2.39
CA ARG A 423 19.80 -31.50 2.39
C ARG A 423 20.36 -31.30 3.79
N ILE A 424 19.55 -30.90 4.77
CA ILE A 424 20.01 -30.75 6.16
C ILE A 424 20.60 -32.08 6.67
N GLY A 425 19.87 -33.19 6.54
CA GLY A 425 20.34 -34.48 7.01
C GLY A 425 21.66 -34.94 6.36
N ILE A 426 21.82 -34.64 5.04
CA ILE A 426 23.06 -34.91 4.31
C ILE A 426 24.20 -34.04 4.81
N ARG A 427 23.94 -32.73 5.04
CA ARG A 427 24.98 -31.79 5.49
C ARG A 427 25.41 -32.03 6.92
N GLU A 428 24.49 -32.35 7.84
CA GLU A 428 24.82 -32.76 9.20
C GLU A 428 25.72 -34.00 9.25
N LEU A 429 25.43 -35.00 8.41
CA LEU A 429 26.28 -36.18 8.30
C LEU A 429 27.66 -35.80 7.75
N ALA A 430 27.72 -34.94 6.70
CA ALA A 430 28.99 -34.53 6.10
C ALA A 430 29.83 -33.73 7.11
N THR A 431 29.24 -32.82 7.89
CA THR A 431 29.91 -32.08 8.95
C THR A 431 30.46 -33.02 10.03
N LYS A 432 29.66 -33.99 10.49
CA LYS A 432 30.11 -34.96 11.46
C LYS A 432 31.34 -35.74 10.96
N LEU A 433 31.30 -36.24 9.74
CA LEU A 433 32.42 -36.99 9.15
C LEU A 433 33.66 -36.14 8.94
N SER A 434 33.52 -34.87 8.56
CA SER A 434 34.63 -33.93 8.38
C SER A 434 35.29 -33.54 9.72
N ILE A 435 34.52 -33.46 10.80
CA ILE A 435 35.04 -33.27 12.17
C ILE A 435 35.88 -34.49 12.57
N GLU A 436 35.37 -35.72 12.38
CA GLU A 436 36.07 -36.97 12.67
C GLU A 436 37.38 -37.09 11.86
N GLU A 437 37.35 -36.71 10.56
CA GLU A 437 38.54 -36.67 9.69
C GLU A 437 39.59 -35.70 10.24
N PHE A 438 39.16 -34.46 10.60
CA PHE A 438 40.07 -33.46 11.16
C PHE A 438 40.72 -33.95 12.47
N GLU A 439 39.93 -34.51 13.40
CA GLU A 439 40.43 -35.04 14.68
C GLU A 439 41.46 -36.17 14.48
N MET A 440 41.16 -37.08 13.55
CA MET A 440 42.10 -38.16 13.19
C MET A 440 43.40 -37.62 12.58
N GLU A 441 43.32 -36.65 11.68
CA GLU A 441 44.48 -36.06 11.01
C GLU A 441 45.36 -35.27 11.99
N LYS A 442 44.73 -34.56 12.93
CA LYS A 442 45.39 -33.86 14.02
C LYS A 442 46.11 -34.86 14.95
N ALA A 443 45.48 -35.96 15.34
CA ALA A 443 46.11 -37.00 16.16
C ALA A 443 47.32 -37.65 15.45
N LYS A 444 47.25 -37.88 14.12
CA LYS A 444 48.41 -38.34 13.33
C LYS A 444 49.56 -37.32 13.31
N PHE A 445 49.22 -36.03 13.17
CA PHE A 445 50.21 -34.96 13.19
C PHE A 445 50.90 -34.86 14.54
N ASP A 446 50.15 -34.97 15.65
CA ASP A 446 50.69 -34.98 17.00
C ASP A 446 51.61 -36.18 17.24
N ALA A 447 51.31 -37.33 16.59
CA ALA A 447 52.16 -38.52 16.62
C ALA A 447 53.35 -38.49 15.63
N GLY A 448 53.51 -37.43 14.83
CA GLY A 448 54.54 -37.28 13.79
C GLY A 448 54.31 -38.09 12.53
N LEU A 449 53.07 -38.59 12.29
CA LEU A 449 52.68 -39.44 11.16
C LEU A 449 52.00 -38.66 10.03
N SER A 450 51.78 -37.34 10.21
CA SER A 450 51.18 -36.46 9.22
C SER A 450 51.90 -35.11 9.16
N THR A 451 51.59 -34.32 8.14
CA THR A 451 52.18 -32.98 7.92
C THR A 451 51.19 -31.88 8.32
N GLY A 452 51.73 -30.71 8.71
CA GLY A 452 50.92 -29.54 9.03
C GLY A 452 49.97 -29.12 7.86
N ARG A 453 50.37 -29.36 6.60
CA ARG A 453 49.54 -29.12 5.42
C ARG A 453 48.28 -30.00 5.40
N GLN A 454 48.42 -31.30 5.72
CA GLN A 454 47.28 -32.21 5.75
C GLN A 454 46.29 -31.85 6.84
N VAL A 455 46.76 -31.37 8.01
CA VAL A 455 45.90 -30.86 9.08
C VAL A 455 45.17 -29.61 8.63
N LEU A 456 45.85 -28.66 7.98
CA LEU A 456 45.21 -27.44 7.43
C LEU A 456 44.17 -27.74 6.38
N GLU A 457 44.41 -28.70 5.48
CA GLU A 457 43.45 -29.14 4.47
C GLU A 457 42.22 -29.83 5.11
N ALA A 458 42.43 -30.69 6.13
CA ALA A 458 41.34 -31.30 6.88
C ALA A 458 40.51 -30.25 7.67
N GLN A 459 41.18 -29.27 8.29
CA GLN A 459 40.54 -28.14 8.93
C GLN A 459 39.66 -27.34 7.94
N GLN A 460 40.22 -27.02 6.77
CA GLN A 460 39.49 -26.26 5.77
C GLN A 460 38.19 -26.99 5.33
N ARG A 461 38.28 -28.32 5.11
CA ARG A 461 37.11 -29.13 4.76
C ARG A 461 36.07 -29.15 5.88
N MET A 462 36.49 -29.23 7.15
CA MET A 462 35.61 -29.18 8.31
C MET A 462 34.90 -27.81 8.39
N ASP A 463 35.64 -26.70 8.26
CA ASP A 463 35.09 -25.36 8.32
C ASP A 463 34.11 -25.09 7.17
N GLU A 464 34.42 -25.57 5.94
CA GLU A 464 33.52 -25.50 4.79
C GLU A 464 32.26 -26.33 5.02
N SER A 465 32.35 -27.54 5.57
CA SER A 465 31.21 -28.39 5.87
C SER A 465 30.29 -27.76 6.93
N ARG A 466 30.85 -27.12 7.96
CA ARG A 466 30.09 -26.38 8.97
C ARG A 466 29.30 -25.21 8.39
N VAL A 467 29.95 -24.40 7.53
CA VAL A 467 29.28 -23.29 6.85
C VAL A 467 28.18 -23.80 5.92
N ASP A 468 28.43 -24.90 5.19
CA ASP A 468 27.44 -25.53 4.31
C ASP A 468 26.22 -26.08 5.07
N GLU A 469 26.43 -26.62 6.29
CA GLU A 469 25.35 -27.05 7.17
C GLU A 469 24.51 -25.86 7.67
N LEU A 470 25.14 -24.78 8.11
CA LEU A 470 24.47 -23.55 8.49
C LEU A 470 23.64 -23.00 7.32
N GLN A 471 24.22 -22.97 6.11
CA GLN A 471 23.52 -22.52 4.91
C GLN A 471 22.29 -23.39 4.62
N ALA A 472 22.40 -24.73 4.77
CA ALA A 472 21.27 -25.62 4.55
C ALA A 472 20.12 -25.39 5.55
N LYS A 473 20.44 -25.05 6.81
CA LYS A 473 19.43 -24.67 7.82
C LYS A 473 18.72 -23.39 7.47
N ILE A 474 19.46 -22.37 6.99
CA ILE A 474 18.87 -21.12 6.52
C ILE A 474 18.01 -21.33 5.26
N ASP A 475 18.50 -22.11 4.29
CA ASP A 475 17.76 -22.46 3.08
C ASP A 475 16.38 -23.08 3.41
N LEU A 476 16.30 -23.92 4.47
CA LEU A 476 15.03 -24.50 4.92
C LEU A 476 14.11 -23.43 5.54
N LEU A 477 14.64 -22.57 6.40
CA LEU A 477 13.86 -21.49 7.03
C LEU A 477 13.29 -20.52 5.98
N ASP A 478 14.10 -20.16 4.98
CA ASP A 478 13.68 -19.31 3.87
C ASP A 478 12.65 -20.01 2.97
N ALA A 479 12.80 -21.31 2.70
CA ALA A 479 11.81 -22.09 1.95
C ALA A 479 10.45 -22.14 2.68
N TYR A 480 10.46 -22.26 4.01
CA TYR A 480 9.23 -22.15 4.80
C TYR A 480 8.64 -20.74 4.80
N SER A 481 9.47 -19.70 4.84
CA SER A 481 9.03 -18.30 4.78
C SER A 481 8.35 -18.00 3.45
N GLU A 482 8.95 -18.45 2.33
CA GLU A 482 8.36 -18.30 0.98
C GLU A 482 7.04 -19.08 0.85
N LEU A 483 6.96 -20.30 1.40
CA LEU A 483 5.74 -21.09 1.39
C LEU A 483 4.62 -20.41 2.22
N ARG A 484 4.97 -19.79 3.37
CA ARG A 484 4.04 -19.04 4.21
C ARG A 484 3.60 -17.72 3.56
N GLU A 485 4.48 -17.01 2.87
CA GLU A 485 4.12 -15.85 2.06
C GLU A 485 3.09 -16.23 1.00
N LEU A 486 3.34 -17.34 0.27
CA LEU A 486 2.49 -17.78 -0.83
C LEU A 486 1.07 -18.16 -0.37
N ASN A 487 0.93 -18.80 0.79
CA ASN A 487 -0.35 -19.27 1.33
C ASN A 487 -0.99 -18.31 2.36
N GLY A 488 -0.36 -17.18 2.64
CA GLY A 488 -0.83 -16.18 3.61
C GLY A 488 -0.65 -16.57 5.08
N ALA A 489 -0.02 -17.70 5.39
CA ALA A 489 0.11 -18.21 6.76
C ALA A 489 1.07 -17.36 7.63
N SER A 490 1.90 -16.50 7.05
CA SER A 490 2.72 -15.55 7.82
C SER A 490 1.87 -14.61 8.66
N LEU A 491 0.69 -14.21 8.19
CA LEU A 491 -0.21 -13.33 8.92
C LEU A 491 -0.76 -14.02 10.18
N GLU A 492 -1.20 -15.28 10.03
CA GLU A 492 -1.69 -16.10 11.15
C GLU A 492 -0.57 -16.36 12.19
N ARG A 493 0.65 -16.66 11.72
CA ARG A 493 1.79 -16.97 12.58
C ARG A 493 2.18 -15.78 13.48
N TYR A 494 2.14 -14.56 12.95
CA TYR A 494 2.54 -13.36 13.67
C TYR A 494 1.35 -12.56 14.24
N GLY A 495 0.13 -13.12 14.18
CA GLY A 495 -1.08 -12.50 14.74
C GLY A 495 -1.42 -11.17 14.07
N ILE A 496 -1.12 -11.02 12.77
CA ILE A 496 -1.39 -9.80 12.00
C ILE A 496 -2.83 -9.87 11.50
N GLU A 497 -3.71 -9.07 12.11
CA GLU A 497 -5.10 -8.93 11.70
C GLU A 497 -5.28 -7.60 10.95
N PHE A 498 -6.09 -7.62 9.90
CA PHE A 498 -6.49 -6.42 9.16
C PHE A 498 -7.92 -6.05 9.57
N GLU A 499 -8.09 -4.82 10.09
CA GLU A 499 -9.43 -4.27 10.42
C GLU A 499 -10.26 -3.92 9.17
#